data_54223e53b62f037a04e6e66b7da3ae6c
#
_entry.id   54223e53b62f037a04e6e66b7da3ae6c
#
_cell.length_a   1.000
_cell.length_b   1.000
_cell.length_c   1.000
_cell.angle_alpha   90.00
_cell.angle_beta   90.00
_cell.angle_gamma   90.00
#
_symmetry.space_group_name_H-M   'P 1'
#
loop_
_entity.id
_entity.type
_entity.pdbx_description
1 polymer ?
#
loop_
_entity_poly.entity_id
_entity_poly.type
_entity_poly.pdbx_seq_one_letter_code
_entity_poly.pdbx_strand_id
1 'polypeptide(L)'
;INGGTAAEFATTLLTNKTNNKVSFSGINLTVDSGGVTTAQANDLTNATTGTVTATVSDGDLDTLAGTGGGDGLAARANAALTVTVTDTAGTAAELNTVNAGTTQAVDASAVVTIESSTASALATLMTAAQDNAQFTNTSFADLTANGVTITGGTTIDVTDLNNAISGVNTVASGDVDLAFSADNNTTTINGGTAAEFATTLLTNKTNNKVSFSGINLTVDSGGVTTAQA
;
A
#
# COMPACT_ATOMS: atom_id res chain seq x y z
N ILE A 1 11.34 28.26 -2.80
CA ILE A 1 12.64 28.17 -2.12
C ILE A 1 13.25 26.84 -2.51
N ASN A 2 14.43 26.86 -3.08
CA ASN A 2 15.18 25.70 -3.50
C ASN A 2 16.67 25.84 -3.09
N GLY A 3 17.44 24.77 -3.19
CA GLY A 3 18.88 24.80 -2.97
C GLY A 3 19.31 24.62 -1.51
N GLY A 4 18.41 24.22 -0.62
CA GLY A 4 18.73 23.95 0.77
C GLY A 4 18.94 22.49 1.09
N THR A 5 19.71 22.21 2.12
CA THR A 5 19.83 20.88 2.73
C THR A 5 18.65 20.59 3.64
N ALA A 6 18.36 19.31 3.91
CA ALA A 6 17.35 18.90 4.89
C ALA A 6 17.56 19.57 6.26
N ALA A 7 18.83 19.68 6.71
CA ALA A 7 19.18 20.31 7.97
C ALA A 7 18.86 21.82 7.98
N GLU A 8 19.13 22.54 6.91
CA GLU A 8 18.80 23.98 6.80
C GLU A 8 17.30 24.23 6.80
N PHE A 9 16.51 23.38 6.12
CA PHE A 9 15.08 23.46 6.16
C PHE A 9 14.53 23.19 7.57
N ALA A 10 14.98 22.11 8.21
CA ALA A 10 14.49 21.70 9.53
C ALA A 10 14.89 22.68 10.66
N THR A 11 16.16 23.10 10.68
CA THR A 11 16.67 23.92 11.82
C THR A 11 16.45 25.42 11.62
N THR A 12 16.63 25.93 10.42
CA THR A 12 16.57 27.37 10.17
C THR A 12 15.19 27.83 9.70
N LEU A 13 14.68 27.18 8.66
CA LEU A 13 13.46 27.64 8.00
C LEU A 13 12.22 27.40 8.88
N LEU A 14 12.03 26.16 9.37
CA LEU A 14 10.89 25.80 10.19
C LEU A 14 10.91 26.51 11.55
N THR A 15 12.10 26.69 12.16
CA THR A 15 12.24 27.46 13.40
C THR A 15 11.82 28.92 13.20
N ASN A 16 12.21 29.55 12.10
CA ASN A 16 11.82 30.94 11.81
C ASN A 16 10.31 31.06 11.52
N LYS A 17 9.69 30.06 10.88
CA LYS A 17 8.23 29.98 10.73
C LYS A 17 7.53 29.87 12.08
N THR A 18 7.97 28.96 12.95
CA THR A 18 7.41 28.75 14.29
C THR A 18 7.49 30.03 15.14
N ASN A 19 8.56 30.81 14.98
CA ASN A 19 8.74 32.10 15.66
C ASN A 19 8.01 33.26 14.95
N ASN A 20 7.13 33.03 14.02
CA ASN A 20 6.37 34.02 13.22
C ASN A 20 7.24 35.05 12.48
N LYS A 21 8.50 34.72 12.19
CA LYS A 21 9.42 35.60 11.45
C LYS A 21 9.27 35.51 9.94
N VAL A 22 8.72 34.38 9.48
CA VAL A 22 8.59 34.05 8.05
C VAL A 22 7.29 33.27 7.83
N SER A 23 6.59 33.58 6.73
CA SER A 23 5.44 32.79 6.25
C SER A 23 5.78 32.15 4.92
N PHE A 24 5.45 30.87 4.76
CA PHE A 24 5.68 30.10 3.52
C PHE A 24 4.37 29.76 2.79
N SER A 25 3.25 30.33 3.19
CA SER A 25 1.97 30.04 2.53
C SER A 25 2.05 30.20 1.02
N GLY A 26 1.73 29.16 0.27
CA GLY A 26 1.80 29.14 -1.20
C GLY A 26 3.21 29.05 -1.81
N ILE A 27 4.26 28.94 -1.00
CA ILE A 27 5.64 28.85 -1.48
C ILE A 27 6.03 27.40 -1.70
N ASN A 28 6.54 27.08 -2.89
CA ASN A 28 7.14 25.77 -3.14
C ASN A 28 8.47 25.64 -2.40
N LEU A 29 8.68 24.49 -1.77
CA LEU A 29 9.91 24.15 -1.04
C LEU A 29 10.58 22.96 -1.74
N THR A 30 11.86 23.10 -2.10
CA THR A 30 12.64 22.02 -2.70
C THR A 30 13.90 21.78 -1.85
N VAL A 31 14.02 20.59 -1.29
CA VAL A 31 15.21 20.13 -0.57
C VAL A 31 16.13 19.44 -1.59
N ASP A 32 17.27 20.07 -1.88
CA ASP A 32 18.15 19.60 -2.96
C ASP A 32 19.14 18.53 -2.51
N SER A 33 19.47 18.48 -1.22
CA SER A 33 20.43 17.50 -0.71
C SER A 33 20.16 17.08 0.74
N GLY A 34 20.54 15.83 1.02
CA GLY A 34 20.22 15.17 2.29
C GLY A 34 18.75 14.74 2.34
N GLY A 35 18.52 13.51 2.80
CA GLY A 35 17.17 13.02 3.02
C GLY A 35 16.51 13.71 4.21
N VAL A 36 15.20 13.96 4.12
CA VAL A 36 14.38 14.39 5.24
C VAL A 36 13.82 13.17 5.95
N THR A 37 13.72 13.21 7.28
CA THR A 37 12.97 12.18 8.02
C THR A 37 11.47 12.33 7.74
N THR A 38 10.69 11.28 8.03
CA THR A 38 9.21 11.30 7.96
C THR A 38 8.64 12.49 8.73
N ALA A 39 9.12 12.75 9.95
CA ALA A 39 8.69 13.90 10.75
C ALA A 39 9.02 15.24 10.08
N GLN A 40 10.23 15.39 9.54
CA GLN A 40 10.63 16.60 8.82
C GLN A 40 9.81 16.81 7.53
N ALA A 41 9.50 15.73 6.80
CA ALA A 41 8.63 15.80 5.62
C ALA A 41 7.24 16.31 5.98
N ASN A 42 6.67 15.81 7.09
CA ASN A 42 5.38 16.27 7.63
C ASN A 42 5.43 17.76 8.02
N ASP A 43 6.49 18.18 8.71
CA ASP A 43 6.67 19.58 9.12
C ASP A 43 6.77 20.51 7.90
N LEU A 44 7.51 20.12 6.87
CA LEU A 44 7.67 20.90 5.63
C LEU A 44 6.34 21.00 4.88
N THR A 45 5.64 19.88 4.69
CA THR A 45 4.34 19.86 4.00
C THR A 45 3.25 20.61 4.76
N ASN A 46 3.35 20.67 6.10
CA ASN A 46 2.47 21.48 6.95
C ASN A 46 2.87 22.97 6.95
N ALA A 47 4.10 23.32 6.60
CA ALA A 47 4.59 24.68 6.61
C ALA A 47 4.04 25.54 5.48
N THR A 48 3.65 24.93 4.35
CA THR A 48 3.22 25.62 3.14
C THR A 48 2.03 24.91 2.49
N THR A 49 1.27 25.64 1.67
CA THR A 49 0.31 25.08 0.71
C THR A 49 0.91 24.90 -0.68
N GLY A 50 2.13 25.40 -0.90
CA GLY A 50 2.91 25.12 -2.12
C GLY A 50 3.49 23.72 -2.13
N THR A 51 3.95 23.25 -3.28
CA THR A 51 4.53 21.91 -3.43
C THR A 51 5.83 21.77 -2.60
N VAL A 52 5.95 20.66 -1.89
CA VAL A 52 7.18 20.27 -1.20
C VAL A 52 7.81 19.11 -1.95
N THR A 53 9.04 19.31 -2.44
CA THR A 53 9.83 18.28 -3.12
C THR A 53 11.02 17.92 -2.24
N ALA A 54 11.12 16.65 -1.86
CA ALA A 54 12.20 16.13 -1.02
C ALA A 54 12.34 14.62 -1.21
N THR A 55 13.52 14.08 -0.86
CA THR A 55 13.71 12.64 -0.69
C THR A 55 13.58 12.29 0.79
N VAL A 56 12.72 11.32 1.10
CA VAL A 56 12.59 10.80 2.48
C VAL A 56 13.76 9.85 2.74
N SER A 57 14.43 10.02 3.89
CA SER A 57 15.58 9.18 4.29
C SER A 57 15.15 7.90 5.01
N ASP A 58 13.97 7.91 5.61
CA ASP A 58 13.42 6.74 6.26
C ASP A 58 12.92 5.77 5.18
N GLY A 59 13.34 4.51 5.27
CA GLY A 59 12.91 3.45 4.35
C GLY A 59 12.15 2.34 5.07
N ASP A 60 12.17 2.35 6.39
CA ASP A 60 11.46 1.43 7.26
C ASP A 60 9.94 1.65 7.18
N LEU A 61 9.21 0.58 6.87
CA LEU A 61 7.77 0.66 6.58
C LEU A 61 6.95 1.07 7.80
N ASP A 62 7.31 0.58 8.98
CA ASP A 62 6.65 0.95 10.24
C ASP A 62 6.77 2.46 10.52
N THR A 63 7.95 3.03 10.23
CA THR A 63 8.21 4.47 10.36
C THR A 63 7.42 5.26 9.31
N LEU A 64 7.46 4.83 8.06
CA LEU A 64 6.77 5.51 6.94
C LEU A 64 5.25 5.47 7.09
N ALA A 65 4.69 4.36 7.57
CA ALA A 65 3.25 4.17 7.78
C ALA A 65 2.78 4.65 9.17
N GLY A 66 3.69 4.85 10.13
CA GLY A 66 3.36 5.26 11.50
C GLY A 66 2.92 4.12 12.42
N THR A 67 3.09 2.87 12.04
CA THR A 67 2.73 1.70 12.84
C THR A 67 3.73 1.45 13.97
N GLY A 68 4.97 1.91 13.83
CA GLY A 68 6.03 1.87 14.85
C GLY A 68 5.87 2.88 16.00
N GLY A 69 4.74 3.59 16.10
CA GLY A 69 4.45 4.56 17.16
C GLY A 69 4.80 6.02 16.82
N GLY A 70 5.21 6.29 15.58
CA GLY A 70 5.36 7.63 15.01
C GLY A 70 4.12 8.06 14.21
N ASP A 71 4.15 9.29 13.66
CA ASP A 71 3.00 9.84 12.92
C ASP A 71 2.88 9.33 11.46
N GLY A 72 3.87 8.60 10.94
CA GLY A 72 3.93 8.21 9.53
C GLY A 72 3.93 9.40 8.57
N LEU A 73 3.93 9.14 7.27
CA LEU A 73 3.78 10.18 6.25
C LEU A 73 2.34 10.67 6.21
N ALA A 74 2.14 11.97 6.39
CA ALA A 74 0.82 12.58 6.32
C ALA A 74 0.34 12.69 4.87
N ALA A 75 -0.86 12.20 4.59
CA ALA A 75 -1.49 12.33 3.27
C ALA A 75 -1.78 13.80 2.95
N ARG A 76 -1.04 14.38 2.01
CA ARG A 76 -1.16 15.77 1.61
C ARG A 76 -0.97 15.94 0.09
N ALA A 77 -1.87 16.70 -0.52
CA ALA A 77 -1.84 16.96 -1.96
C ALA A 77 -0.59 17.73 -2.44
N ASN A 78 0.15 18.35 -1.52
CA ASN A 78 1.36 19.13 -1.82
C ASN A 78 2.67 18.35 -1.55
N ALA A 79 2.60 17.07 -1.18
CA ALA A 79 3.74 16.24 -0.81
C ALA A 79 4.31 15.52 -2.04
N ALA A 80 5.19 16.17 -2.82
CA ALA A 80 5.93 15.54 -3.92
C ALA A 80 7.22 14.89 -3.37
N LEU A 81 7.05 13.85 -2.55
CA LEU A 81 8.14 13.18 -1.84
C LEU A 81 8.60 11.93 -2.59
N THR A 82 9.91 11.80 -2.80
CA THR A 82 10.52 10.55 -3.25
C THR A 82 10.64 9.61 -2.06
N VAL A 83 9.98 8.46 -2.11
CA VAL A 83 9.92 7.47 -1.03
C VAL A 83 10.38 6.12 -1.55
N THR A 84 11.28 5.47 -0.83
CA THR A 84 11.75 4.10 -1.10
C THR A 84 11.53 3.26 0.16
N VAL A 85 10.75 2.19 0.03
CA VAL A 85 10.57 1.18 1.09
C VAL A 85 11.74 0.21 1.02
N THR A 86 12.42 -0.02 2.15
CA THR A 86 13.58 -0.93 2.24
C THR A 86 13.24 -2.29 2.84
N ASP A 87 12.08 -2.41 3.47
CA ASP A 87 11.62 -3.66 4.04
C ASP A 87 11.26 -4.69 2.95
N THR A 88 11.54 -5.94 3.25
CA THR A 88 11.21 -7.07 2.36
C THR A 88 9.80 -7.62 2.59
N ALA A 89 9.16 -7.21 3.66
CA ALA A 89 7.81 -7.62 4.03
C ALA A 89 7.03 -6.45 4.62
N GLY A 90 5.71 -6.46 4.44
CA GLY A 90 4.81 -5.47 5.03
C GLY A 90 3.35 -5.77 4.73
N THR A 91 2.44 -5.09 5.40
CA THR A 91 1.01 -5.23 5.15
C THR A 91 0.53 -4.32 4.02
N ALA A 92 -0.54 -4.71 3.35
CA ALA A 92 -1.17 -3.86 2.33
C ALA A 92 -1.68 -2.54 2.92
N ALA A 93 -2.08 -2.52 4.18
CA ALA A 93 -2.54 -1.30 4.85
C ALA A 93 -1.41 -0.28 5.04
N GLU A 94 -0.23 -0.71 5.45
CA GLU A 94 0.95 0.14 5.58
C GLU A 94 1.39 0.70 4.23
N LEU A 95 1.50 -0.15 3.23
CA LEU A 95 1.87 0.26 1.87
C LEU A 95 0.88 1.26 1.26
N ASN A 96 -0.43 1.06 1.48
CA ASN A 96 -1.46 2.02 1.08
C ASN A 96 -1.30 3.36 1.83
N THR A 97 -0.94 3.33 3.10
CA THR A 97 -0.70 4.54 3.91
C THR A 97 0.51 5.31 3.37
N VAL A 98 1.61 4.61 3.08
CA VAL A 98 2.81 5.24 2.49
C VAL A 98 2.50 5.85 1.13
N ASN A 99 1.78 5.12 0.27
CA ASN A 99 1.34 5.63 -1.03
C ASN A 99 0.50 6.92 -0.91
N ALA A 100 -0.43 6.96 0.05
CA ALA A 100 -1.23 8.16 0.31
C ALA A 100 -0.39 9.34 0.85
N GLY A 101 0.79 9.09 1.41
CA GLY A 101 1.71 10.09 1.97
C GLY A 101 2.50 10.90 0.94
N THR A 102 2.44 10.55 -0.34
CA THR A 102 3.14 11.26 -1.41
C THR A 102 2.32 11.33 -2.69
N THR A 103 2.61 12.31 -3.54
CA THR A 103 2.07 12.43 -4.91
C THR A 103 3.02 11.87 -5.96
N GLN A 104 4.16 11.32 -5.56
CA GLN A 104 5.12 10.64 -6.43
C GLN A 104 4.98 9.13 -6.30
N ALA A 105 5.39 8.40 -7.33
CA ALA A 105 5.41 6.95 -7.28
C ALA A 105 6.35 6.47 -6.16
N VAL A 106 5.84 5.58 -5.30
CA VAL A 106 6.60 4.92 -4.24
C VAL A 106 7.42 3.78 -4.85
N ASP A 107 8.69 3.69 -4.51
CA ASP A 107 9.50 2.52 -4.82
C ASP A 107 9.39 1.50 -3.69
N ALA A 108 8.65 0.42 -3.94
CA ALA A 108 8.50 -0.73 -3.05
C ALA A 108 9.08 -2.01 -3.68
N SER A 109 10.12 -1.87 -4.51
CA SER A 109 10.73 -3.02 -5.22
C SER A 109 11.43 -4.02 -4.28
N ALA A 110 11.78 -3.60 -3.05
CA ALA A 110 12.33 -4.50 -2.04
C ALA A 110 11.27 -5.44 -1.43
N VAL A 111 9.98 -5.10 -1.51
CA VAL A 111 8.90 -5.88 -0.89
C VAL A 111 8.64 -7.15 -1.69
N VAL A 112 8.93 -8.29 -1.09
CA VAL A 112 8.74 -9.64 -1.67
C VAL A 112 7.66 -10.45 -0.94
N THR A 113 7.13 -9.90 0.18
CA THR A 113 6.07 -10.54 0.98
C THR A 113 5.04 -9.50 1.42
N ILE A 114 3.76 -9.79 1.20
CA ILE A 114 2.64 -8.99 1.73
C ILE A 114 1.98 -9.80 2.84
N GLU A 115 2.21 -9.36 4.06
CA GLU A 115 1.78 -10.06 5.26
C GLU A 115 0.35 -9.67 5.63
N SER A 116 -0.34 -10.60 6.31
CA SER A 116 -1.54 -10.37 7.14
C SER A 116 -2.47 -9.23 6.70
N SER A 117 -2.84 -9.21 5.43
CA SER A 117 -3.64 -8.13 4.84
C SER A 117 -5.09 -8.52 4.65
N THR A 118 -6.03 -7.60 4.85
CA THR A 118 -7.43 -7.84 4.45
C THR A 118 -7.53 -7.87 2.92
N ALA A 119 -8.50 -8.60 2.38
CA ALA A 119 -8.73 -8.65 0.93
C ALA A 119 -8.98 -7.25 0.34
N SER A 120 -9.71 -6.40 1.04
CA SER A 120 -9.99 -5.01 0.62
C SER A 120 -8.73 -4.15 0.57
N ALA A 121 -7.89 -4.20 1.61
CA ALA A 121 -6.62 -3.46 1.63
C ALA A 121 -5.69 -3.95 0.52
N LEU A 122 -5.63 -5.27 0.30
CA LEU A 122 -4.83 -5.87 -0.78
C LEU A 122 -5.36 -5.48 -2.16
N ALA A 123 -6.68 -5.50 -2.37
CA ALA A 123 -7.30 -5.06 -3.62
C ALA A 123 -6.97 -3.58 -3.94
N THR A 124 -7.02 -2.73 -2.92
CA THR A 124 -6.64 -1.31 -3.03
C THR A 124 -5.17 -1.17 -3.41
N LEU A 125 -4.27 -1.87 -2.71
CA LEU A 125 -2.83 -1.86 -2.99
C LEU A 125 -2.54 -2.33 -4.42
N MET A 126 -3.13 -3.43 -4.83
CA MET A 126 -2.90 -4.00 -6.17
C MET A 126 -3.44 -3.12 -7.30
N THR A 127 -4.54 -2.39 -7.03
CA THR A 127 -5.04 -1.37 -7.98
C THR A 127 -4.05 -0.21 -8.10
N ALA A 128 -3.52 0.26 -6.98
CA ALA A 128 -2.50 1.31 -6.96
C ALA A 128 -1.19 0.87 -7.63
N ALA A 129 -0.77 -0.38 -7.42
CA ALA A 129 0.45 -0.94 -7.99
C ALA A 129 0.44 -1.09 -9.53
N GLN A 130 -0.75 -1.11 -10.14
CA GLN A 130 -0.90 -1.09 -11.59
C GLN A 130 -0.80 0.33 -12.18
N ASP A 131 -0.77 1.35 -11.34
CA ASP A 131 -0.61 2.75 -11.74
C ASP A 131 0.82 3.22 -11.45
N ASN A 132 1.60 3.40 -12.50
CA ASN A 132 2.99 3.85 -12.41
C ASN A 132 3.17 5.26 -11.82
N ALA A 133 2.09 5.99 -11.62
CA ALA A 133 2.11 7.26 -10.88
C ALA A 133 2.02 7.06 -9.36
N GLN A 134 1.59 5.87 -8.90
CA GLN A 134 1.44 5.54 -7.48
C GLN A 134 2.55 4.62 -6.97
N PHE A 135 2.93 3.61 -7.74
CA PHE A 135 4.07 2.76 -7.45
C PHE A 135 4.96 2.62 -8.69
N THR A 136 6.25 2.40 -8.48
CA THR A 136 7.16 2.13 -9.60
C THR A 136 6.84 0.77 -10.24
N ASN A 137 7.13 0.59 -11.53
CA ASN A 137 6.84 -0.65 -12.28
C ASN A 137 7.54 -1.89 -11.71
N THR A 138 8.57 -1.71 -10.88
CA THR A 138 9.31 -2.81 -10.24
C THR A 138 8.76 -3.16 -8.86
N SER A 139 7.86 -2.33 -8.32
CA SER A 139 7.21 -2.61 -7.05
C SER A 139 6.38 -3.89 -7.15
N PHE A 140 6.57 -4.79 -6.17
CA PHE A 140 5.88 -6.09 -6.07
C PHE A 140 6.15 -7.09 -7.20
N ALA A 141 7.09 -6.80 -8.11
CA ALA A 141 7.43 -7.72 -9.22
C ALA A 141 8.03 -9.04 -8.71
N ASP A 142 8.77 -9.00 -7.63
CA ASP A 142 9.50 -10.13 -7.04
C ASP A 142 8.78 -10.79 -5.86
N LEU A 143 7.44 -10.66 -5.76
CA LEU A 143 6.66 -11.36 -4.75
C LEU A 143 6.95 -12.87 -4.79
N THR A 144 7.24 -13.45 -3.62
CA THR A 144 7.53 -14.88 -3.51
C THR A 144 6.28 -15.72 -3.71
N ALA A 145 6.44 -16.99 -4.09
CA ALA A 145 5.34 -17.90 -4.46
C ALA A 145 4.25 -18.03 -3.37
N ASN A 146 4.60 -17.90 -2.08
CA ASN A 146 3.65 -17.88 -0.96
C ASN A 146 3.74 -16.55 -0.20
N GLY A 147 4.10 -15.47 -0.89
CA GLY A 147 4.42 -14.18 -0.29
C GLY A 147 3.21 -13.30 0.00
N VAL A 148 1.98 -13.76 -0.23
CA VAL A 148 0.77 -12.98 0.02
C VAL A 148 -0.14 -13.73 0.98
N THR A 149 -0.40 -13.12 2.15
CA THR A 149 -1.29 -13.72 3.17
C THR A 149 -2.49 -12.81 3.41
N ILE A 150 -3.68 -13.36 3.21
CA ILE A 150 -4.94 -12.71 3.52
C ILE A 150 -5.33 -13.08 4.94
N THR A 151 -5.47 -12.08 5.79
CA THR A 151 -6.17 -12.16 7.06
C THR A 151 -7.50 -11.43 6.88
N GLY A 152 -8.54 -12.06 7.26
CA GLY A 152 -9.81 -11.38 7.23
C GLY A 152 -10.57 -11.71 8.48
N GLY A 153 -11.45 -10.85 8.92
CA GLY A 153 -12.41 -11.16 9.94
C GLY A 153 -13.28 -12.37 9.55
N THR A 154 -14.46 -12.47 10.12
CA THR A 154 -15.39 -13.57 9.83
C THR A 154 -15.94 -13.57 8.40
N THR A 155 -15.74 -12.48 7.64
CA THR A 155 -16.35 -12.29 6.30
C THR A 155 -15.39 -11.58 5.36
N ILE A 156 -15.22 -12.11 4.15
CA ILE A 156 -14.46 -11.52 3.03
C ILE A 156 -15.42 -11.31 1.86
N ASP A 157 -15.43 -10.12 1.27
CA ASP A 157 -16.19 -9.86 0.05
C ASP A 157 -15.50 -10.52 -1.16
N VAL A 158 -16.28 -11.24 -1.98
CA VAL A 158 -15.74 -11.95 -3.14
C VAL A 158 -15.17 -11.00 -4.20
N THR A 159 -15.73 -9.80 -4.33
CA THR A 159 -15.24 -8.80 -5.29
C THR A 159 -13.86 -8.30 -4.88
N ASP A 160 -13.68 -7.98 -3.60
CA ASP A 160 -12.37 -7.58 -3.06
C ASP A 160 -11.33 -8.69 -3.25
N LEU A 161 -11.72 -9.94 -2.93
CA LEU A 161 -10.82 -11.07 -3.12
C LEU A 161 -10.44 -11.28 -4.59
N ASN A 162 -11.41 -11.17 -5.51
CA ASN A 162 -11.14 -11.29 -6.94
C ASN A 162 -10.22 -10.17 -7.45
N ASN A 163 -10.43 -8.94 -7.00
CA ASN A 163 -9.58 -7.81 -7.36
C ASN A 163 -8.16 -7.99 -6.82
N ALA A 164 -8.02 -8.47 -5.57
CA ALA A 164 -6.72 -8.78 -4.97
C ALA A 164 -5.98 -9.85 -5.78
N ILE A 165 -6.62 -10.98 -6.11
CA ILE A 165 -6.03 -12.07 -6.88
C ILE A 165 -5.61 -11.59 -8.27
N SER A 166 -6.51 -10.91 -8.98
CA SER A 166 -6.25 -10.37 -10.31
C SER A 166 -5.10 -9.38 -10.31
N GLY A 167 -5.06 -8.52 -9.30
CA GLY A 167 -4.00 -7.53 -9.14
C GLY A 167 -2.64 -8.16 -8.87
N VAL A 168 -2.54 -9.11 -7.94
CA VAL A 168 -1.30 -9.85 -7.67
C VAL A 168 -0.79 -10.54 -8.94
N ASN A 169 -1.67 -11.23 -9.66
CA ASN A 169 -1.31 -11.89 -10.93
C ASN A 169 -0.84 -10.92 -12.03
N THR A 170 -1.22 -9.64 -11.92
CA THR A 170 -0.83 -8.61 -12.90
C THR A 170 0.52 -8.00 -12.57
N VAL A 171 0.81 -7.74 -11.30
CA VAL A 171 2.03 -7.03 -10.87
C VAL A 171 3.21 -7.96 -10.63
N ALA A 172 2.97 -9.17 -10.11
CA ALA A 172 4.03 -10.14 -9.84
C ALA A 172 4.56 -10.76 -11.13
N SER A 173 5.89 -10.88 -11.23
CA SER A 173 6.56 -11.51 -12.38
C SER A 173 6.44 -13.03 -12.38
N GLY A 174 6.22 -13.64 -11.22
CA GLY A 174 6.10 -15.08 -11.00
C GLY A 174 4.70 -15.51 -10.59
N ASP A 175 4.52 -16.81 -10.44
CA ASP A 175 3.31 -17.38 -9.86
C ASP A 175 3.30 -17.11 -8.35
N VAL A 176 2.29 -16.43 -7.87
CA VAL A 176 2.09 -16.09 -6.46
C VAL A 176 0.78 -16.69 -5.97
N ASP A 177 0.86 -17.52 -4.94
CA ASP A 177 -0.31 -18.09 -4.29
C ASP A 177 -0.74 -17.21 -3.11
N LEU A 178 -2.04 -16.93 -3.03
CA LEU A 178 -2.62 -16.24 -1.90
C LEU A 178 -2.98 -17.28 -0.82
N ALA A 179 -2.40 -17.13 0.35
CA ALA A 179 -2.73 -17.97 1.52
C ALA A 179 -3.72 -17.23 2.42
N PHE A 180 -4.60 -17.97 3.07
CA PHE A 180 -5.38 -17.47 4.19
C PHE A 180 -4.67 -17.79 5.50
N SER A 181 -4.65 -16.86 6.46
CA SER A 181 -4.03 -17.12 7.76
C SER A 181 -4.75 -18.26 8.51
N ALA A 182 -4.01 -18.97 9.36
CA ALA A 182 -4.53 -20.14 10.10
C ALA A 182 -5.75 -19.83 11.00
N ASP A 183 -5.94 -18.57 11.36
CA ASP A 183 -7.07 -18.14 12.21
C ASP A 183 -8.39 -17.98 11.42
N ASN A 184 -8.38 -18.18 10.11
CA ASN A 184 -9.53 -17.99 9.23
C ASN A 184 -10.43 -19.23 9.10
N ASN A 185 -10.31 -20.19 9.97
CA ASN A 185 -11.10 -21.45 9.93
C ASN A 185 -12.63 -21.24 10.02
N THR A 186 -13.07 -20.01 10.30
CA THR A 186 -14.48 -19.61 10.32
C THR A 186 -14.80 -18.52 9.30
N THR A 187 -13.84 -18.17 8.44
CA THR A 187 -14.05 -17.11 7.45
C THR A 187 -15.07 -17.53 6.39
N THR A 188 -16.00 -16.67 6.12
CA THR A 188 -16.98 -16.82 5.04
C THR A 188 -16.65 -15.86 3.91
N ILE A 189 -16.54 -16.35 2.70
CA ILE A 189 -16.48 -15.51 1.49
C ILE A 189 -17.92 -15.35 1.01
N ASN A 190 -18.39 -14.12 0.93
CA ASN A 190 -19.77 -13.78 0.54
C ASN A 190 -19.82 -12.58 -0.44
N GLY A 191 -21.02 -12.08 -0.69
CA GLY A 191 -21.24 -10.88 -1.50
C GLY A 191 -21.21 -11.13 -3.01
N GLY A 192 -21.06 -12.37 -3.44
CA GLY A 192 -20.91 -12.71 -4.84
C GLY A 192 -22.07 -13.45 -5.47
N THR A 193 -22.13 -13.35 -6.81
CA THR A 193 -22.97 -14.19 -7.66
C THR A 193 -22.32 -15.55 -7.87
N ALA A 194 -23.13 -16.58 -8.21
CA ALA A 194 -22.59 -17.89 -8.61
C ALA A 194 -21.58 -17.80 -9.76
N ALA A 195 -21.74 -16.84 -10.66
CA ALA A 195 -20.82 -16.62 -11.79
C ALA A 195 -19.45 -16.10 -11.30
N GLU A 196 -19.42 -15.16 -10.34
CA GLU A 196 -18.17 -14.63 -9.77
C GLU A 196 -17.38 -15.71 -9.03
N PHE A 197 -18.07 -16.54 -8.24
CA PHE A 197 -17.43 -17.67 -7.58
C PHE A 197 -16.86 -18.68 -8.59
N ALA A 198 -17.64 -19.03 -9.63
CA ALA A 198 -17.24 -20.04 -10.60
C ALA A 198 -16.13 -19.56 -11.53
N THR A 199 -16.23 -18.34 -12.06
CA THR A 199 -15.30 -17.85 -13.08
C THR A 199 -13.97 -17.39 -12.51
N THR A 200 -13.96 -16.83 -11.32
CA THR A 200 -12.77 -16.22 -10.75
C THR A 200 -12.18 -17.08 -9.64
N LEU A 201 -12.94 -17.34 -8.58
CA LEU A 201 -12.39 -18.07 -7.42
C LEU A 201 -12.07 -19.53 -7.74
N LEU A 202 -12.99 -20.27 -8.36
CA LEU A 202 -12.77 -21.67 -8.66
C LEU A 202 -11.71 -21.88 -9.76
N THR A 203 -11.62 -20.97 -10.74
CA THR A 203 -10.55 -20.98 -11.74
C THR A 203 -9.20 -20.74 -11.08
N ASN A 204 -9.09 -19.76 -10.19
CA ASN A 204 -7.84 -19.48 -9.47
C ASN A 204 -7.44 -20.63 -8.55
N LYS A 205 -8.41 -21.29 -7.86
CA LYS A 205 -8.15 -22.50 -7.10
C LYS A 205 -7.62 -23.63 -7.99
N THR A 206 -8.26 -23.85 -9.14
CA THR A 206 -7.84 -24.90 -10.09
C THR A 206 -6.42 -24.65 -10.62
N ASN A 207 -6.02 -23.40 -10.75
CA ASN A 207 -4.68 -23.00 -11.15
C ASN A 207 -3.69 -22.92 -9.94
N ASN A 208 -4.08 -23.43 -8.77
CA ASN A 208 -3.33 -23.37 -7.51
C ASN A 208 -2.95 -21.96 -7.03
N LYS A 209 -3.70 -20.93 -7.48
CA LYS A 209 -3.44 -19.54 -7.07
C LYS A 209 -4.05 -19.17 -5.72
N VAL A 210 -5.02 -19.93 -5.24
CA VAL A 210 -5.70 -19.73 -3.95
C VAL A 210 -6.06 -21.06 -3.33
N SER A 211 -5.80 -21.21 -2.03
CA SER A 211 -6.27 -22.36 -1.26
C SER A 211 -7.46 -21.95 -0.39
N PHE A 212 -8.58 -22.66 -0.51
CA PHE A 212 -9.80 -22.44 0.28
C PHE A 212 -10.01 -23.47 1.39
N SER A 213 -8.95 -24.15 1.81
CA SER A 213 -9.07 -25.14 2.90
C SER A 213 -9.57 -24.48 4.19
N GLY A 214 -10.69 -24.98 4.73
CA GLY A 214 -11.31 -24.43 5.94
C GLY A 214 -12.11 -23.14 5.75
N ILE A 215 -12.35 -22.70 4.54
CA ILE A 215 -13.13 -21.50 4.22
C ILE A 215 -14.55 -21.86 3.82
N ASN A 216 -15.54 -21.18 4.38
CA ASN A 216 -16.94 -21.28 3.98
C ASN A 216 -17.22 -20.37 2.77
N LEU A 217 -17.93 -20.86 1.77
CA LEU A 217 -18.35 -20.10 0.63
C LEU A 217 -19.87 -19.88 0.67
N THR A 218 -20.30 -18.62 0.61
CA THR A 218 -21.73 -18.26 0.56
C THR A 218 -22.03 -17.54 -0.75
N VAL A 219 -22.91 -18.11 -1.55
CA VAL A 219 -23.38 -17.51 -2.80
C VAL A 219 -24.67 -16.75 -2.53
N ASP A 220 -24.64 -15.42 -2.64
CA ASP A 220 -25.76 -14.55 -2.27
C ASP A 220 -26.83 -14.46 -3.37
N SER A 221 -26.47 -14.62 -4.62
CA SER A 221 -27.40 -14.54 -5.73
C SER A 221 -27.03 -15.41 -6.93
N GLY A 222 -28.03 -15.81 -7.66
CA GLY A 222 -27.87 -16.75 -8.77
C GLY A 222 -27.89 -18.22 -8.33
N GLY A 223 -28.48 -19.08 -9.11
CA GLY A 223 -28.47 -20.53 -8.84
C GLY A 223 -27.08 -21.13 -9.11
N VAL A 224 -26.66 -22.02 -8.23
CA VAL A 224 -25.43 -22.82 -8.44
C VAL A 224 -25.77 -23.98 -9.37
N THR A 225 -25.05 -24.09 -10.49
CA THR A 225 -25.18 -25.26 -11.38
C THR A 225 -24.42 -26.47 -10.83
N THR A 226 -24.74 -27.66 -11.34
CA THR A 226 -24.03 -28.91 -10.94
C THR A 226 -22.51 -28.82 -11.21
N ALA A 227 -22.09 -28.05 -12.21
CA ALA A 227 -20.67 -27.84 -12.52
C ALA A 227 -19.99 -26.85 -11.57
N GLN A 228 -20.75 -26.07 -10.81
CA GLN A 228 -20.25 -25.05 -9.87
C GLN A 228 -20.26 -25.58 -8.40
N ALA A 229 -20.96 -26.67 -8.14
CA ALA A 229 -21.04 -27.31 -6.84
C ALA A 229 -19.96 -28.40 -6.70
#